data_40bfb8dfc4b434b51a2ef893c6f4818e
#
_entry.id   40bfb8dfc4b434b51a2ef893c6f4818e
#
_cell.length_a   1.000
_cell.length_b   1.000
_cell.length_c   1.000
_cell.angle_alpha   90.00
_cell.angle_beta   90.00
_cell.angle_gamma   90.00
#
_symmetry.space_group_name_H-M   'P 1'
#
loop_
_entity.id
_entity.type
_entity.pdbx_description
1 polymer ?
#
loop_
_entity_poly.entity_id
_entity_poly.type
_entity_poly.pdbx_seq_one_letter_code
_entity_poly.pdbx_strand_id
1 'polypeptide(L)'
;MERHVYERMAEIDRDHWWFVGRRRILTGLLERWRPRKDALKILEVGCGTGGNIAMLQQFGTVDAIEPDDYARAFAAERTGVEIKGGYLPDVPLKDAHYDLIVLLDVLEHIPDDRGALEALRPKLAPGGRLVLAVPAMPSLWSGHDVAHHHQRRYTKSTLEAVVKAAGFHTLRRTAFNTLLLPAIVGVRWLNKALGRKGGDEDRIPPAPVNGFLTWLFGAERHVAVRGLFPAGVSIALVAEPVLGSGSGISSDQGGRGPTL
;
A
#
# COMPACT_ATOMS: atom_id res chain seq x y z
N MET A 1 3.83 11.98 10.89
CA MET A 1 2.49 11.87 11.54
C MET A 1 2.67 12.24 13.02
N GLU A 2 1.67 12.83 13.68
CA GLU A 2 1.78 13.17 15.11
C GLU A 2 1.62 11.91 15.98
N ARG A 3 2.31 11.88 17.15
CA ARG A 3 2.33 10.71 18.04
C ARG A 3 0.93 10.25 18.45
N HIS A 4 0.05 11.17 18.81
CA HIS A 4 -1.32 10.81 19.24
C HIS A 4 -2.13 10.09 18.14
N VAL A 5 -1.79 10.31 16.85
CA VAL A 5 -2.44 9.63 15.73
C VAL A 5 -2.01 8.16 15.68
N TYR A 6 -0.72 7.86 15.92
CA TYR A 6 -0.25 6.48 16.03
C TYR A 6 -0.89 5.76 17.23
N GLU A 7 -0.95 6.41 18.39
CA GLU A 7 -1.59 5.88 19.58
C GLU A 7 -3.06 5.53 19.29
N ARG A 8 -3.78 6.46 18.66
CA ARG A 8 -5.17 6.24 18.29
C ARG A 8 -5.35 5.13 17.26
N MET A 9 -4.51 5.08 16.24
CA MET A 9 -4.54 3.99 15.26
C MET A 9 -4.30 2.63 15.92
N ALA A 10 -3.34 2.52 16.83
CA ALA A 10 -3.03 1.29 17.56
C ALA A 10 -4.23 0.78 18.39
N GLU A 11 -5.01 1.70 18.97
CA GLU A 11 -6.22 1.36 19.73
C GLU A 11 -7.35 0.81 18.87
N ILE A 12 -7.55 1.38 17.67
CA ILE A 12 -8.76 1.12 16.88
C ILE A 12 -8.55 0.14 15.72
N ASP A 13 -7.31 -0.09 15.28
CA ASP A 13 -7.03 -0.84 14.04
C ASP A 13 -7.50 -2.30 14.06
N ARG A 14 -7.66 -2.89 15.26
CA ARG A 14 -8.15 -4.26 15.41
C ARG A 14 -9.64 -4.39 15.13
N ASP A 15 -10.43 -3.42 15.58
CA ASP A 15 -11.87 -3.55 15.68
C ASP A 15 -12.65 -2.58 14.79
N HIS A 16 -12.04 -1.45 14.40
CA HIS A 16 -12.71 -0.46 13.57
C HIS A 16 -13.02 -1.02 12.18
N TRP A 17 -14.25 -0.85 11.72
CA TRP A 17 -14.79 -1.38 10.47
C TRP A 17 -13.90 -1.11 9.25
N TRP A 18 -13.28 0.08 9.19
CA TRP A 18 -12.45 0.48 8.05
C TRP A 18 -11.17 -0.37 7.96
N PHE A 19 -10.43 -0.51 9.07
CA PHE A 19 -9.19 -1.30 9.10
C PHE A 19 -9.47 -2.78 8.85
N VAL A 20 -10.52 -3.33 9.46
CA VAL A 20 -10.88 -4.74 9.30
C VAL A 20 -11.36 -5.02 7.87
N GLY A 21 -12.26 -4.18 7.33
CA GLY A 21 -12.76 -4.31 5.95
C GLY A 21 -11.65 -4.16 4.91
N ARG A 22 -10.77 -3.17 5.11
CA ARG A 22 -9.61 -2.93 4.26
C ARG A 22 -8.67 -4.14 4.23
N ARG A 23 -8.30 -4.71 5.38
CA ARG A 23 -7.48 -5.93 5.43
C ARG A 23 -8.13 -7.09 4.70
N ARG A 24 -9.44 -7.30 4.80
CA ARG A 24 -10.16 -8.35 4.04
C ARG A 24 -10.05 -8.16 2.53
N ILE A 25 -10.12 -6.92 2.04
CA ILE A 25 -9.97 -6.61 0.62
C ILE A 25 -8.52 -6.86 0.16
N LEU A 26 -7.55 -6.37 0.94
CA LEU A 26 -6.12 -6.54 0.63
C LEU A 26 -5.72 -8.02 0.67
N THR A 27 -6.21 -8.81 1.65
CA THR A 27 -6.02 -10.26 1.68
C THR A 27 -6.52 -10.90 0.38
N GLY A 28 -7.75 -10.62 -0.03
CA GLY A 28 -8.29 -11.16 -1.28
C GLY A 28 -7.49 -10.73 -2.52
N LEU A 29 -6.97 -9.50 -2.53
CA LEU A 29 -6.11 -9.02 -3.61
C LEU A 29 -4.79 -9.80 -3.64
N LEU A 30 -4.16 -10.00 -2.48
CA LEU A 30 -2.92 -10.76 -2.35
C LEU A 30 -3.11 -12.23 -2.73
N GLU A 31 -4.16 -12.89 -2.26
CA GLU A 31 -4.50 -14.27 -2.65
C GLU A 31 -4.58 -14.44 -4.17
N ARG A 32 -5.12 -13.45 -4.86
CA ARG A 32 -5.32 -13.50 -6.32
C ARG A 32 -4.09 -13.10 -7.11
N TRP A 33 -3.32 -12.13 -6.62
CA TRP A 33 -2.31 -11.43 -7.43
C TRP A 33 -0.89 -11.55 -6.89
N ARG A 34 -0.64 -12.23 -5.75
CA ARG A 34 0.72 -12.50 -5.26
C ARG A 34 1.50 -13.41 -6.20
N PRO A 35 2.83 -13.42 -6.18
CA PRO A 35 3.64 -14.44 -6.84
C PRO A 35 3.19 -15.84 -6.40
N ARG A 36 3.22 -16.80 -7.33
CA ARG A 36 2.87 -18.21 -7.05
C ARG A 36 4.03 -18.92 -6.37
N LYS A 37 4.15 -18.73 -5.07
CA LYS A 37 5.16 -19.30 -4.19
C LYS A 37 4.51 -19.68 -2.87
N ASP A 38 4.94 -20.75 -2.24
CA ASP A 38 4.33 -21.25 -0.99
C ASP A 38 4.59 -20.28 0.16
N ALA A 39 5.82 -19.81 0.31
CA ALA A 39 6.20 -18.79 1.30
C ALA A 39 6.93 -17.64 0.62
N LEU A 40 6.39 -16.43 0.78
CA LEU A 40 6.95 -15.21 0.21
C LEU A 40 7.92 -14.55 1.18
N LYS A 41 8.92 -13.86 0.64
CA LYS A 41 9.68 -12.83 1.36
C LYS A 41 9.01 -11.48 1.07
N ILE A 42 8.44 -10.89 2.10
CA ILE A 42 7.60 -9.69 2.00
C ILE A 42 8.31 -8.52 2.66
N LEU A 43 8.30 -7.37 2.03
CA LEU A 43 8.67 -6.10 2.63
C LEU A 43 7.42 -5.23 2.78
N GLU A 44 7.10 -4.84 4.01
CA GLU A 44 6.14 -3.77 4.27
C GLU A 44 6.89 -2.45 4.48
N VAL A 45 6.63 -1.47 3.64
CA VAL A 45 7.19 -0.12 3.73
C VAL A 45 6.21 0.78 4.47
N GLY A 46 6.66 1.42 5.56
CA GLY A 46 5.82 2.27 6.39
C GLY A 46 4.77 1.46 7.15
N CYS A 47 5.21 0.49 7.98
CA CYS A 47 4.29 -0.40 8.68
C CYS A 47 3.48 0.27 9.79
N GLY A 48 3.81 1.52 10.14
CA GLY A 48 3.18 2.23 11.25
C GLY A 48 3.26 1.42 12.56
N THR A 49 2.11 1.21 13.19
CA THR A 49 1.97 0.40 14.42
C THR A 49 1.87 -1.10 14.17
N GLY A 50 2.20 -1.58 12.97
CA GLY A 50 2.24 -3.00 12.63
C GLY A 50 0.88 -3.65 12.36
N GLY A 51 -0.16 -2.86 12.10
CA GLY A 51 -1.54 -3.33 11.96
C GLY A 51 -1.79 -4.30 10.81
N ASN A 52 -0.94 -4.33 9.78
CA ASN A 52 -1.07 -5.24 8.64
C ASN A 52 -0.13 -6.45 8.71
N ILE A 53 0.90 -6.43 9.59
CA ILE A 53 1.94 -7.47 9.62
C ILE A 53 1.35 -8.87 9.77
N ALA A 54 0.41 -9.06 10.71
CA ALA A 54 -0.24 -10.36 10.91
C ALA A 54 -1.04 -10.84 9.69
N MET A 55 -1.60 -9.93 8.89
CA MET A 55 -2.24 -10.24 7.61
C MET A 55 -1.19 -10.70 6.58
N LEU A 56 -0.07 -10.02 6.49
CA LEU A 56 1.00 -10.34 5.54
C LEU A 56 1.71 -11.64 5.90
N GLN A 57 1.88 -11.95 7.18
CA GLN A 57 2.47 -13.20 7.68
C GLN A 57 1.71 -14.47 7.24
N GLN A 58 0.44 -14.35 6.85
CA GLN A 58 -0.31 -15.46 6.25
C GLN A 58 0.26 -15.90 4.89
N PHE A 59 1.08 -15.06 4.24
CA PHE A 59 1.65 -15.31 2.92
C PHE A 59 3.16 -15.60 2.96
N GLY A 60 3.84 -15.37 4.08
CA GLY A 60 5.28 -15.62 4.19
C GLY A 60 5.95 -14.85 5.33
N THR A 61 7.26 -14.70 5.23
CA THR A 61 8.06 -13.92 6.17
C THR A 61 7.98 -12.44 5.84
N VAL A 62 7.88 -11.59 6.86
CA VAL A 62 7.72 -10.14 6.71
C VAL A 62 8.92 -9.43 7.31
N ASP A 63 9.62 -8.66 6.48
CA ASP A 63 10.50 -7.57 6.90
C ASP A 63 9.69 -6.28 6.83
N ALA A 64 9.95 -5.32 7.71
CA ALA A 64 9.24 -4.05 7.69
C ALA A 64 10.18 -2.86 7.94
N ILE A 65 9.80 -1.70 7.41
CA ILE A 65 10.47 -0.43 7.69
C ILE A 65 9.46 0.61 8.18
N GLU A 66 9.87 1.40 9.18
CA GLU A 66 9.08 2.50 9.73
C GLU A 66 10.03 3.59 10.24
N PRO A 67 9.94 4.82 9.70
CA PRO A 67 10.83 5.91 10.10
C PRO A 67 10.56 6.45 11.51
N ASP A 68 9.31 6.41 11.98
CA ASP A 68 8.95 6.94 13.31
C ASP A 68 9.38 5.98 14.42
N ASP A 69 10.18 6.47 15.36
CA ASP A 69 10.75 5.66 16.45
C ASP A 69 9.71 5.05 17.37
N TYR A 70 8.64 5.80 17.66
CA TYR A 70 7.56 5.33 18.52
C TYR A 70 6.75 4.24 17.84
N ALA A 71 6.30 4.49 16.61
CA ALA A 71 5.53 3.52 15.83
C ALA A 71 6.33 2.24 15.61
N ARG A 72 7.63 2.37 15.30
CA ARG A 72 8.56 1.26 15.11
C ARG A 72 8.70 0.39 16.35
N ALA A 73 8.96 1.02 17.51
CA ALA A 73 9.08 0.28 18.79
C ALA A 73 7.77 -0.43 19.12
N PHE A 74 6.64 0.23 18.97
CA PHE A 74 5.31 -0.34 19.20
C PHE A 74 5.03 -1.52 18.26
N ALA A 75 5.33 -1.36 16.96
CA ALA A 75 5.14 -2.43 15.98
C ALA A 75 6.02 -3.65 16.27
N ALA A 76 7.28 -3.46 16.66
CA ALA A 76 8.20 -4.53 17.01
C ALA A 76 7.70 -5.31 18.25
N GLU A 77 7.29 -4.62 19.31
CA GLU A 77 6.72 -5.24 20.51
C GLU A 77 5.44 -6.02 20.19
N ARG A 78 4.54 -5.41 19.40
CA ARG A 78 3.24 -5.99 19.06
C ARG A 78 3.34 -7.25 18.20
N THR A 79 4.30 -7.28 17.26
CA THR A 79 4.35 -8.29 16.19
C THR A 79 5.47 -9.29 16.35
N GLY A 80 6.48 -9.00 17.17
CA GLY A 80 7.71 -9.79 17.28
C GLY A 80 8.62 -9.72 16.05
N VAL A 81 8.33 -8.81 15.10
CA VAL A 81 9.11 -8.60 13.89
C VAL A 81 10.12 -7.48 14.13
N GLU A 82 11.36 -7.67 13.68
CA GLU A 82 12.36 -6.61 13.68
C GLU A 82 11.98 -5.55 12.61
N ILE A 83 11.72 -4.32 13.06
CA ILE A 83 11.34 -3.22 12.18
C ILE A 83 12.55 -2.31 11.98
N LYS A 84 12.98 -2.14 10.73
CA LYS A 84 14.09 -1.24 10.41
C LYS A 84 13.65 0.22 10.43
N GLY A 85 14.50 1.09 10.99
CA GLY A 85 14.30 2.53 10.96
C GLY A 85 14.85 3.16 9.68
N GLY A 86 14.25 4.28 9.24
CA GLY A 86 14.78 5.11 8.18
C GLY A 86 13.78 5.38 7.06
N TYR A 87 14.19 6.28 6.18
CA TYR A 87 13.40 6.71 5.01
C TYR A 87 13.97 6.10 3.73
N LEU A 88 13.13 5.90 2.72
CA LEU A 88 13.60 5.60 1.38
C LEU A 88 14.25 6.85 0.76
N PRO A 89 15.34 6.69 -0.01
CA PRO A 89 15.99 5.43 -0.42
C PRO A 89 17.06 4.89 0.54
N ASP A 90 17.31 5.56 1.68
CA ASP A 90 18.53 5.39 2.50
C ASP A 90 18.54 4.11 3.37
N VAL A 91 17.41 3.44 3.52
CA VAL A 91 17.34 2.17 4.29
C VAL A 91 18.08 1.07 3.53
N PRO A 92 19.05 0.39 4.15
CA PRO A 92 19.78 -0.69 3.51
C PRO A 92 18.92 -1.92 3.31
N LEU A 93 18.39 -2.05 2.09
CA LEU A 93 17.59 -3.19 1.65
C LEU A 93 18.39 -4.05 0.66
N LYS A 94 18.23 -5.36 0.75
CA LYS A 94 18.89 -6.31 -0.15
C LYS A 94 18.26 -6.26 -1.55
N ASP A 95 19.09 -6.24 -2.59
CA ASP A 95 18.63 -6.34 -3.98
C ASP A 95 18.14 -7.75 -4.31
N ALA A 96 17.21 -7.83 -5.24
CA ALA A 96 16.62 -9.07 -5.76
C ALA A 96 16.18 -10.05 -4.64
N HIS A 97 15.64 -9.50 -3.53
CA HIS A 97 15.38 -10.28 -2.32
C HIS A 97 13.90 -10.53 -2.04
N TYR A 98 13.05 -9.54 -2.30
CA TYR A 98 11.65 -9.60 -1.92
C TYR A 98 10.76 -10.11 -3.06
N ASP A 99 9.93 -11.11 -2.75
CA ASP A 99 8.91 -11.59 -3.67
C ASP A 99 7.72 -10.63 -3.74
N LEU A 100 7.49 -9.89 -2.66
CA LEU A 100 6.41 -8.92 -2.54
C LEU A 100 6.87 -7.70 -1.78
N ILE A 101 6.64 -6.51 -2.32
CA ILE A 101 6.80 -5.23 -1.61
C ILE A 101 5.43 -4.57 -1.55
N VAL A 102 5.03 -4.12 -0.36
CA VAL A 102 3.74 -3.46 -0.14
C VAL A 102 3.92 -2.08 0.49
N LEU A 103 3.17 -1.10 -0.02
CA LEU A 103 2.98 0.23 0.57
C LEU A 103 1.48 0.43 0.75
N LEU A 104 1.02 0.43 1.99
CA LEU A 104 -0.39 0.41 2.34
C LEU A 104 -0.78 1.69 3.09
N ASP A 105 -1.24 2.71 2.36
CA ASP A 105 -1.44 4.11 2.78
C ASP A 105 -0.14 4.74 3.27
N VAL A 106 0.87 4.74 2.39
CA VAL A 106 2.22 5.25 2.64
C VAL A 106 2.69 6.18 1.51
N LEU A 107 2.43 5.83 0.25
CA LEU A 107 2.98 6.54 -0.91
C LEU A 107 2.52 8.01 -0.95
N GLU A 108 1.33 8.31 -0.45
CA GLU A 108 0.77 9.66 -0.32
C GLU A 108 1.54 10.56 0.64
N HIS A 109 2.32 9.99 1.55
CA HIS A 109 3.15 10.73 2.51
C HIS A 109 4.53 11.07 1.95
N ILE A 110 4.97 10.38 0.90
CA ILE A 110 6.32 10.51 0.34
C ILE A 110 6.34 11.66 -0.67
N PRO A 111 7.15 12.73 -0.45
CA PRO A 111 7.23 13.86 -1.40
C PRO A 111 7.65 13.43 -2.81
N ASP A 112 8.69 12.61 -2.94
CA ASP A 112 9.14 12.01 -4.19
C ASP A 112 8.65 10.56 -4.28
N ASP A 113 7.35 10.41 -4.63
CA ASP A 113 6.70 9.11 -4.76
C ASP A 113 7.30 8.25 -5.87
N ARG A 114 7.72 8.89 -6.97
CA ARG A 114 8.40 8.22 -8.07
C ARG A 114 9.77 7.68 -7.64
N GLY A 115 10.63 8.53 -7.06
CA GLY A 115 11.97 8.12 -6.62
C GLY A 115 11.91 7.01 -5.57
N ALA A 116 10.93 7.03 -4.67
CA ALA A 116 10.71 5.96 -3.72
C ALA A 116 10.41 4.61 -4.40
N LEU A 117 9.56 4.60 -5.42
CA LEU A 117 9.27 3.38 -6.19
C LEU A 117 10.47 2.94 -7.04
N GLU A 118 11.23 3.86 -7.62
CA GLU A 118 12.48 3.56 -8.35
C GLU A 118 13.51 2.89 -7.43
N ALA A 119 13.64 3.34 -6.18
CA ALA A 119 14.53 2.74 -5.18
C ALA A 119 14.10 1.33 -4.74
N LEU A 120 12.80 1.05 -4.73
CA LEU A 120 12.26 -0.26 -4.37
C LEU A 120 12.33 -1.27 -5.53
N ARG A 121 12.35 -0.82 -6.77
CA ARG A 121 12.35 -1.71 -7.94
C ARG A 121 13.49 -2.74 -7.94
N PRO A 122 14.76 -2.39 -7.70
CA PRO A 122 15.85 -3.38 -7.66
C PRO A 122 15.77 -4.33 -6.45
N LYS A 123 14.95 -4.04 -5.44
CA LYS A 123 14.78 -4.90 -4.25
C LYS A 123 13.88 -6.09 -4.51
N LEU A 124 13.05 -6.03 -5.56
CA LEU A 124 12.19 -7.14 -5.97
C LEU A 124 13.01 -8.27 -6.59
N ALA A 125 12.73 -9.48 -6.15
CA ALA A 125 13.24 -10.70 -6.75
C ALA A 125 12.65 -10.90 -8.16
N PRO A 126 13.26 -11.72 -9.03
CA PRO A 126 12.67 -12.08 -10.33
C PRO A 126 11.25 -12.62 -10.17
N GLY A 127 10.28 -12.04 -10.88
CA GLY A 127 8.86 -12.35 -10.74
C GLY A 127 8.18 -11.77 -9.50
N GLY A 128 8.89 -10.94 -8.73
CA GLY A 128 8.36 -10.25 -7.58
C GLY A 128 7.34 -9.17 -7.97
N ARG A 129 6.51 -8.75 -7.01
CA ARG A 129 5.40 -7.80 -7.23
C ARG A 129 5.40 -6.67 -6.23
N LEU A 130 4.94 -5.53 -6.72
CA LEU A 130 4.63 -4.34 -5.92
C LEU A 130 3.12 -4.26 -5.72
N VAL A 131 2.68 -4.02 -4.49
CA VAL A 131 1.28 -3.76 -4.15
C VAL A 131 1.18 -2.42 -3.44
N LEU A 132 0.33 -1.56 -3.96
CA LEU A 132 0.05 -0.23 -3.44
C LEU A 132 -1.40 -0.15 -3.00
N ALA A 133 -1.66 0.51 -1.88
CA ALA A 133 -2.96 1.05 -1.52
C ALA A 133 -2.80 2.51 -1.15
N VAL A 134 -3.64 3.38 -1.70
CA VAL A 134 -3.55 4.84 -1.51
C VAL A 134 -4.94 5.46 -1.43
N PRO A 135 -5.10 6.62 -0.77
CA PRO A 135 -6.34 7.38 -0.78
C PRO A 135 -6.63 7.90 -2.19
N ALA A 136 -7.88 7.70 -2.60
CA ALA A 136 -8.39 8.12 -3.90
C ALA A 136 -9.08 9.47 -3.84
N MET A 137 -9.41 10.00 -5.05
CA MET A 137 -10.24 11.17 -5.26
C MET A 137 -9.70 12.44 -4.59
N PRO A 138 -8.86 13.24 -5.29
CA PRO A 138 -8.36 14.53 -4.78
C PRO A 138 -9.46 15.46 -4.27
N SER A 139 -10.67 15.37 -4.84
CA SER A 139 -11.85 16.13 -4.40
C SER A 139 -12.36 15.78 -3.00
N LEU A 140 -11.94 14.64 -2.44
CA LEU A 140 -12.24 14.21 -1.06
C LEU A 140 -11.22 14.68 -0.04
N TRP A 141 -10.30 15.55 -0.41
CA TRP A 141 -9.35 16.15 0.52
C TRP A 141 -10.06 16.77 1.72
N SER A 142 -9.62 16.46 2.93
CA SER A 142 -10.27 16.88 4.17
C SER A 142 -9.29 17.15 5.29
N GLY A 143 -9.78 17.53 6.46
CA GLY A 143 -8.97 17.69 7.67
C GLY A 143 -8.24 16.43 8.10
N HIS A 144 -8.76 15.24 7.75
CA HIS A 144 -8.09 13.97 7.96
C HIS A 144 -6.76 13.89 7.21
N ASP A 145 -6.74 14.29 5.92
CA ASP A 145 -5.51 14.28 5.12
C ASP A 145 -4.45 15.23 5.71
N VAL A 146 -4.89 16.39 6.23
CA VAL A 146 -3.99 17.35 6.87
C VAL A 146 -3.42 16.79 8.18
N ALA A 147 -4.25 16.17 9.02
CA ALA A 147 -3.82 15.57 10.29
C ALA A 147 -2.84 14.42 10.10
N HIS A 148 -3.02 13.65 9.01
CA HIS A 148 -2.12 12.57 8.63
C HIS A 148 -0.91 13.03 7.81
N HIS A 149 -0.74 14.32 7.54
CA HIS A 149 0.35 14.90 6.76
C HIS A 149 0.44 14.31 5.33
N HIS A 150 -0.71 14.01 4.70
CA HIS A 150 -0.72 13.60 3.31
C HIS A 150 -0.17 14.71 2.42
N GLN A 151 0.58 14.36 1.40
CA GLN A 151 1.02 15.28 0.35
C GLN A 151 0.01 15.33 -0.80
N ARG A 152 -0.71 14.22 -1.02
CA ARG A 152 -1.64 14.06 -2.15
C ARG A 152 -2.65 12.94 -1.95
N ARG A 153 -3.68 12.98 -2.81
CA ARG A 153 -4.55 11.86 -3.10
C ARG A 153 -4.43 11.52 -4.58
N TYR A 154 -4.71 10.29 -4.95
CA TYR A 154 -4.52 9.81 -6.32
C TYR A 154 -5.85 9.63 -7.06
N THR A 155 -5.77 9.73 -8.39
CA THR A 155 -6.71 9.08 -9.30
C THR A 155 -6.07 7.79 -9.80
N LYS A 156 -6.86 6.89 -10.42
CA LYS A 156 -6.28 5.68 -11.03
C LYS A 156 -5.22 6.01 -12.08
N SER A 157 -5.43 7.08 -12.86
CA SER A 157 -4.50 7.51 -13.91
C SER A 157 -3.23 8.13 -13.35
N THR A 158 -3.32 8.96 -12.31
CA THR A 158 -2.13 9.59 -11.72
C THR A 158 -1.26 8.56 -10.99
N LEU A 159 -1.87 7.60 -10.25
CA LEU A 159 -1.13 6.51 -9.62
C LEU A 159 -0.42 5.64 -10.67
N GLU A 160 -1.13 5.25 -11.73
CA GLU A 160 -0.55 4.43 -12.80
C GLU A 160 0.58 5.16 -13.54
N ALA A 161 0.46 6.47 -13.74
CA ALA A 161 1.51 7.28 -14.35
C ALA A 161 2.80 7.27 -13.51
N VAL A 162 2.69 7.44 -12.19
CA VAL A 162 3.84 7.38 -11.27
C VAL A 162 4.48 5.99 -11.29
N VAL A 163 3.67 4.93 -11.19
CA VAL A 163 4.12 3.54 -11.22
C VAL A 163 4.83 3.20 -12.53
N LYS A 164 4.27 3.65 -13.66
CA LYS A 164 4.89 3.46 -14.98
C LYS A 164 6.21 4.26 -15.11
N ALA A 165 6.23 5.50 -14.64
CA ALA A 165 7.44 6.34 -14.67
C ALA A 165 8.57 5.75 -13.81
N ALA A 166 8.23 5.03 -12.73
CA ALA A 166 9.19 4.31 -11.89
C ALA A 166 9.65 2.96 -12.47
N GLY A 167 9.24 2.63 -13.69
CA GLY A 167 9.70 1.41 -14.39
C GLY A 167 8.93 0.15 -14.01
N PHE A 168 7.64 0.29 -13.66
CA PHE A 168 6.76 -0.84 -13.41
C PHE A 168 5.66 -0.96 -14.47
N HIS A 169 5.20 -2.18 -14.68
CA HIS A 169 4.02 -2.51 -15.46
C HIS A 169 2.84 -2.83 -14.53
N THR A 170 1.70 -2.18 -14.74
CA THR A 170 0.49 -2.41 -13.94
C THR A 170 -0.21 -3.71 -14.37
N LEU A 171 -0.30 -4.68 -13.47
CA LEU A 171 -1.04 -5.93 -13.68
C LEU A 171 -2.53 -5.76 -13.36
N ARG A 172 -2.84 -5.01 -12.31
CA ARG A 172 -4.20 -4.77 -11.85
C ARG A 172 -4.30 -3.43 -11.13
N ARG A 173 -5.40 -2.74 -11.36
CA ARG A 173 -5.82 -1.60 -10.54
C ARG A 173 -7.31 -1.72 -10.23
N THR A 174 -7.68 -1.34 -9.02
CA THR A 174 -9.07 -1.36 -8.57
C THR A 174 -9.32 -0.20 -7.61
N ALA A 175 -10.56 0.25 -7.54
CA ALA A 175 -11.00 1.06 -6.42
C ALA A 175 -11.63 0.16 -5.36
N PHE A 176 -11.69 0.62 -4.13
CA PHE A 176 -12.41 -0.02 -3.05
C PHE A 176 -12.95 1.02 -2.06
N ASN A 177 -13.77 0.57 -1.12
CA ASN A 177 -14.66 1.43 -0.34
C ASN A 177 -15.62 2.21 -1.27
N THR A 178 -16.22 1.47 -2.19
CA THR A 178 -17.10 1.96 -3.26
C THR A 178 -18.55 2.03 -2.79
N LEU A 179 -19.01 1.00 -2.06
CA LEU A 179 -20.40 0.92 -1.60
C LEU A 179 -20.71 2.01 -0.58
N LEU A 180 -19.73 2.38 0.25
CA LEU A 180 -19.86 3.46 1.22
C LEU A 180 -19.56 4.84 0.66
N LEU A 181 -19.02 4.94 -0.57
CA LEU A 181 -18.63 6.20 -1.19
C LEU A 181 -19.74 7.26 -1.18
N PRO A 182 -21.01 6.97 -1.55
CA PRO A 182 -22.06 7.99 -1.54
C PRO A 182 -22.30 8.55 -0.13
N ALA A 183 -22.30 7.70 0.89
CA ALA A 183 -22.49 8.11 2.27
C ALA A 183 -21.31 8.96 2.77
N ILE A 184 -20.08 8.55 2.47
CA ILE A 184 -18.85 9.29 2.84
C ILE A 184 -18.83 10.66 2.18
N VAL A 185 -19.14 10.74 0.88
CA VAL A 185 -19.25 12.00 0.14
C VAL A 185 -20.31 12.90 0.79
N GLY A 186 -21.50 12.37 1.07
CA GLY A 186 -22.60 13.11 1.70
C GLY A 186 -22.20 13.67 3.05
N VAL A 187 -21.60 12.86 3.92
CA VAL A 187 -21.13 13.31 5.26
C VAL A 187 -20.05 14.40 5.13
N ARG A 188 -19.07 14.22 4.24
CA ARG A 188 -18.00 15.23 4.04
C ARG A 188 -18.54 16.54 3.49
N TRP A 189 -19.49 16.49 2.56
CA TRP A 189 -20.16 17.68 2.04
C TRP A 189 -20.98 18.39 3.11
N LEU A 190 -21.73 17.64 3.91
CA LEU A 190 -22.50 18.19 5.01
C LEU A 190 -21.59 18.86 6.06
N ASN A 191 -20.51 18.21 6.45
CA ASN A 191 -19.54 18.77 7.39
C ASN A 191 -18.91 20.06 6.85
N LYS A 192 -18.56 20.08 5.56
CA LYS A 192 -18.03 21.28 4.88
C LYS A 192 -19.05 22.42 4.87
N ALA A 193 -20.31 22.11 4.54
CA ALA A 193 -21.39 23.12 4.52
C ALA A 193 -21.71 23.68 5.91
N LEU A 194 -21.56 22.86 6.96
CA LEU A 194 -21.78 23.26 8.36
C LEU A 194 -20.53 23.84 9.04
N GLY A 195 -19.41 24.01 8.32
CA GLY A 195 -18.15 24.52 8.89
C GLY A 195 -17.55 23.61 9.97
N ARG A 196 -17.98 22.34 10.06
CA ARG A 196 -17.46 21.38 11.04
C ARG A 196 -16.08 20.91 10.61
N LYS A 197 -15.08 21.06 11.48
CA LYS A 197 -13.80 20.40 11.31
C LYS A 197 -14.04 18.90 11.55
N GLY A 198 -13.88 18.07 10.51
CA GLY A 198 -13.98 16.61 10.64
C GLY A 198 -13.00 16.14 11.74
N GLY A 199 -13.47 15.29 12.63
CA GLY A 199 -12.68 14.80 13.77
C GLY A 199 -13.18 13.47 14.33
N ASP A 200 -14.38 13.03 13.91
CA ASP A 200 -14.99 11.78 14.42
C ASP A 200 -14.76 10.55 13.53
N GLU A 201 -13.93 10.68 12.48
CA GLU A 201 -13.69 9.56 11.54
C GLU A 201 -12.98 8.37 12.22
N ASP A 202 -12.24 8.62 13.31
CA ASP A 202 -11.49 7.61 14.08
C ASP A 202 -12.30 6.99 15.24
N ARG A 203 -13.58 7.31 15.36
CA ARG A 203 -14.41 6.74 16.41
C ARG A 203 -15.00 5.42 15.98
N ILE A 204 -14.82 4.36 16.80
CA ILE A 204 -15.49 3.08 16.57
C ILE A 204 -17.00 3.28 16.77
N PRO A 205 -17.85 3.03 15.74
CA PRO A 205 -19.28 3.09 15.89
C PRO A 205 -19.81 2.04 16.90
N PRO A 206 -21.06 2.17 17.39
CA PRO A 206 -21.71 1.11 18.18
C PRO A 206 -21.59 -0.25 17.50
N ALA A 207 -21.42 -1.33 18.27
CA ALA A 207 -21.08 -2.66 17.77
C ALA A 207 -21.96 -3.16 16.60
N PRO A 208 -23.30 -2.98 16.57
CA PRO A 208 -24.11 -3.39 15.43
C PRO A 208 -23.78 -2.64 14.14
N VAL A 209 -23.53 -1.32 14.26
CA VAL A 209 -23.20 -0.46 13.12
C VAL A 209 -21.79 -0.79 12.62
N ASN A 210 -20.82 -0.92 13.53
CA ASN A 210 -19.46 -1.31 13.20
C ASN A 210 -19.41 -2.67 12.50
N GLY A 211 -20.16 -3.65 13.01
CA GLY A 211 -20.26 -4.98 12.40
C GLY A 211 -20.86 -4.95 10.99
N PHE A 212 -21.96 -4.19 10.80
CA PHE A 212 -22.59 -4.01 9.50
C PHE A 212 -21.64 -3.34 8.49
N LEU A 213 -20.97 -2.25 8.88
CA LEU A 213 -20.01 -1.55 8.02
C LEU A 213 -18.81 -2.45 7.67
N THR A 214 -18.30 -3.23 8.64
CA THR A 214 -17.24 -4.21 8.41
C THR A 214 -17.65 -5.27 7.39
N TRP A 215 -18.89 -5.78 7.52
CA TRP A 215 -19.43 -6.77 6.59
C TRP A 215 -19.60 -6.18 5.19
N LEU A 216 -20.24 -5.02 5.07
CA LEU A 216 -20.51 -4.36 3.81
C LEU A 216 -19.20 -4.00 3.08
N PHE A 217 -18.27 -3.39 3.78
CA PHE A 217 -16.98 -3.03 3.21
C PHE A 217 -16.14 -4.26 2.86
N GLY A 218 -16.09 -5.26 3.75
CA GLY A 218 -15.35 -6.51 3.50
C GLY A 218 -15.92 -7.35 2.35
N ALA A 219 -17.22 -7.24 2.07
CA ALA A 219 -17.87 -7.92 0.95
C ALA A 219 -17.38 -7.42 -0.42
N GLU A 220 -16.88 -6.17 -0.50
CA GLU A 220 -16.30 -5.63 -1.72
C GLU A 220 -15.12 -6.45 -2.25
N ARG A 221 -14.45 -7.26 -1.41
CA ARG A 221 -13.30 -8.09 -1.80
C ARG A 221 -13.58 -8.92 -3.05
N HIS A 222 -14.78 -9.48 -3.19
CA HIS A 222 -15.14 -10.36 -4.31
C HIS A 222 -15.18 -9.65 -5.66
N VAL A 223 -15.45 -8.34 -5.66
CA VAL A 223 -15.50 -7.48 -6.84
C VAL A 223 -14.18 -6.76 -7.04
N ALA A 224 -13.60 -6.24 -5.95
CA ALA A 224 -12.33 -5.49 -5.97
C ALA A 224 -11.18 -6.32 -6.56
N VAL A 225 -11.04 -7.60 -6.19
CA VAL A 225 -9.98 -8.47 -6.73
C VAL A 225 -10.05 -8.66 -8.24
N ARG A 226 -11.24 -8.47 -8.84
CA ARG A 226 -11.45 -8.51 -10.28
C ARG A 226 -11.23 -7.17 -10.96
N GLY A 227 -11.00 -6.09 -10.21
CA GLY A 227 -10.78 -4.74 -10.71
C GLY A 227 -12.01 -4.08 -11.31
N LEU A 228 -13.21 -4.50 -10.91
CA LEU A 228 -14.47 -4.07 -11.53
C LEU A 228 -15.00 -2.75 -10.98
N PHE A 229 -14.52 -2.28 -9.82
CA PHE A 229 -14.97 -1.01 -9.27
C PHE A 229 -14.33 0.18 -9.99
N PRO A 230 -15.15 1.07 -10.59
CA PRO A 230 -14.66 2.24 -11.32
C PRO A 230 -14.16 3.35 -10.39
N ALA A 231 -14.80 3.53 -9.22
CA ALA A 231 -14.50 4.57 -8.23
C ALA A 231 -14.61 4.03 -6.81
N GLY A 232 -13.96 4.67 -5.86
CA GLY A 232 -13.99 4.35 -4.44
C GLY A 232 -13.16 5.37 -3.66
N VAL A 233 -13.20 5.29 -2.34
CA VAL A 233 -12.44 6.18 -1.45
C VAL A 233 -10.94 5.87 -1.49
N SER A 234 -10.58 4.64 -1.86
CA SER A 234 -9.20 4.17 -1.98
C SER A 234 -8.96 3.46 -3.31
N ILE A 235 -7.70 3.40 -3.72
CA ILE A 235 -7.23 2.65 -4.89
C ILE A 235 -6.21 1.63 -4.43
N ALA A 236 -6.31 0.40 -4.96
CA ALA A 236 -5.24 -0.59 -4.89
C ALA A 236 -4.69 -0.86 -6.30
N LEU A 237 -3.38 -1.07 -6.37
CA LEU A 237 -2.66 -1.36 -7.60
C LEU A 237 -1.64 -2.46 -7.35
N VAL A 238 -1.57 -3.41 -8.28
CA VAL A 238 -0.55 -4.46 -8.35
C VAL A 238 0.27 -4.26 -9.59
N ALA A 239 1.59 -4.26 -9.44
CA ALA A 239 2.52 -4.06 -10.53
C ALA A 239 3.71 -5.04 -10.45
N GLU A 240 4.41 -5.18 -11.55
CA GLU A 240 5.68 -5.91 -11.64
C GLU A 240 6.74 -5.04 -12.32
N PRO A 241 8.03 -5.22 -12.04
CA PRO A 241 9.09 -4.50 -12.72
C PRO A 241 9.03 -4.75 -14.24
N VAL A 242 9.19 -3.68 -15.02
CA VAL A 242 9.46 -3.85 -16.46
C VAL A 242 10.83 -4.48 -16.59
N LEU A 243 10.90 -5.68 -17.18
CA LEU A 243 12.17 -6.31 -17.51
C LEU A 243 12.86 -5.42 -18.55
N GLY A 244 14.03 -4.88 -18.19
CA GLY A 244 14.88 -4.21 -19.17
C GLY A 244 15.16 -5.20 -20.29
N SER A 245 14.94 -4.79 -21.54
CA SER A 245 15.44 -5.52 -22.69
C SER A 245 16.95 -5.73 -22.46
N GLY A 246 17.34 -6.96 -22.14
CA GLY A 246 18.72 -7.31 -21.90
C GLY A 246 19.56 -6.75 -23.04
N SER A 247 20.53 -5.93 -22.72
CA SER A 247 21.60 -5.61 -23.64
C SER A 247 22.24 -6.92 -24.05
N GLY A 248 21.88 -7.39 -25.23
CA GLY A 248 22.51 -8.54 -25.86
C GLY A 248 24.01 -8.26 -25.92
N ILE A 249 24.76 -9.00 -25.13
CA ILE A 249 26.20 -9.12 -25.34
C ILE A 249 26.33 -9.87 -26.66
N SER A 250 26.49 -9.11 -27.73
CA SER A 250 26.99 -9.59 -29.00
C SER A 250 28.43 -10.01 -28.77
N SER A 251 28.64 -11.28 -28.47
CA SER A 251 29.95 -11.91 -28.58
C SER A 251 30.24 -12.19 -30.05
N ASP A 252 30.58 -11.14 -30.80
CA ASP A 252 31.28 -11.32 -32.07
C ASP A 252 32.77 -11.59 -31.77
N GLN A 253 33.10 -12.85 -31.62
CA GLN A 253 34.46 -13.39 -31.72
C GLN A 253 34.65 -13.95 -33.11
N GLY A 254 34.79 -13.04 -34.07
CA GLY A 254 35.33 -13.34 -35.36
C GLY A 254 36.83 -13.55 -35.30
N GLY A 255 37.30 -14.72 -34.85
CA GLY A 255 38.65 -15.15 -34.97
C GLY A 255 38.96 -15.58 -36.42
N ARG A 256 39.64 -14.72 -37.22
CA ARG A 256 40.36 -15.14 -38.40
C ARG A 256 41.83 -15.32 -38.04
N GLY A 257 42.25 -16.58 -38.00
CA GLY A 257 43.66 -16.91 -37.92
C GLY A 257 44.41 -16.55 -39.22
N PRO A 258 45.69 -16.25 -39.17
CA PRO A 258 46.48 -16.02 -40.35
C PRO A 258 46.94 -17.33 -41.00
N THR A 259 46.77 -17.39 -42.32
CA THR A 259 47.37 -18.37 -43.20
C THR A 259 48.83 -18.00 -43.50
N LEU A 260 49.71 -19.00 -43.47
CA LEU A 260 51.13 -19.09 -43.77
C LEU A 260 52.11 -18.71 -42.70
#